data_0b9b2a002f78c67c6582b6f0c687b9ef
#
_entry.id   0b9b2a002f78c67c6582b6f0c687b9ef
#
_cell.length_a   1.000
_cell.length_b   1.000
_cell.length_c   1.000
_cell.angle_alpha   90.00
_cell.angle_beta   90.00
_cell.angle_gamma   90.00
#
_symmetry.space_group_name_H-M   'P 1'
#
loop_
_entity.id
_entity.type
_entity.pdbx_description
1 polymer ?
#
loop_
_entity_poly.entity_id
_entity_poly.type
_entity_poly.pdbx_seq_one_letter_code
_entity_poly.pdbx_strand_id
1 'polypeptide(L)'
;MSQQPNLQALFERPTTLPDPDAQGRLARLVGMDDKIKRLANVLGVLINPAGLRKWQDKHHADAGTLLDAVIRRPPLVVLSGDVGSGKTELAETIGDKVARQEDIDITLLPLSLSSRGQGRVGEMTQLVSSAFEHAFHEANKFKSAKGAARGGVILLVDEADALAQSRESEQMHHEDRAGVNAFIRGIDRFANGGLPAVVLMCTNRLNALDPAVRRRAADILVFERPTAEQRHEVLSRRLGSAGFGKADLQALVTATGEQPTRAYGFTYSDITQ
;
A
#
# COMPACT_ATOMS: atom_id res chain seq x y z
N MET A 1 -24.77 22.58 -9.16
CA MET A 1 -24.40 22.12 -7.80
C MET A 1 -24.08 20.64 -7.92
N SER A 2 -22.79 20.30 -8.07
CA SER A 2 -22.34 18.91 -8.10
C SER A 2 -22.48 18.33 -6.69
N GLN A 3 -23.34 17.35 -6.52
CA GLN A 3 -23.40 16.56 -5.29
C GLN A 3 -22.00 16.02 -5.01
N GLN A 4 -21.43 16.37 -3.86
CA GLN A 4 -20.22 15.70 -3.39
C GLN A 4 -20.54 14.21 -3.24
N PRO A 5 -19.78 13.31 -3.85
CA PRO A 5 -20.01 11.88 -3.70
C PRO A 5 -19.96 11.54 -2.21
N ASN A 6 -20.92 10.74 -1.77
CA ASN A 6 -20.97 10.28 -0.39
C ASN A 6 -19.65 9.52 -0.08
N LEU A 7 -18.87 10.01 0.89
CA LEU A 7 -17.59 9.44 1.30
C LEU A 7 -17.70 7.94 1.62
N GLN A 8 -18.78 7.52 2.26
CA GLN A 8 -19.07 6.11 2.55
C GLN A 8 -19.36 5.28 1.29
N ALA A 9 -19.69 5.97 0.19
CA ALA A 9 -19.84 5.32 -1.11
C ALA A 9 -18.52 5.20 -1.89
N LEU A 10 -17.47 5.98 -1.53
CA LEU A 10 -16.17 5.95 -2.19
C LEU A 10 -15.15 5.06 -1.47
N PHE A 11 -15.11 5.13 -0.16
CA PHE A 11 -14.09 4.45 0.66
C PHE A 11 -14.74 3.47 1.63
N GLU A 12 -14.06 2.37 1.93
CA GLU A 12 -14.61 1.35 2.81
C GLU A 12 -14.63 1.81 4.27
N ARG A 13 -13.51 2.24 4.80
CA ARG A 13 -13.35 2.74 6.18
C ARG A 13 -12.23 3.78 6.25
N PRO A 14 -12.49 5.05 5.94
CA PRO A 14 -11.50 6.09 6.17
C PRO A 14 -11.08 6.12 7.65
N THR A 15 -9.78 6.12 7.91
CA THR A 15 -9.21 6.05 9.26
C THR A 15 -8.17 7.15 9.44
N THR A 16 -8.15 7.77 10.62
CA THR A 16 -7.09 8.69 11.01
C THR A 16 -6.09 7.95 11.89
N LEU A 17 -4.82 8.07 11.55
CA LEU A 17 -3.69 7.46 12.24
C LEU A 17 -2.83 8.58 12.87
N PRO A 18 -2.16 8.34 14.01
CA PRO A 18 -1.95 7.05 14.65
C PRO A 18 -3.20 6.49 15.35
N ASP A 19 -3.34 5.17 15.33
CA ASP A 19 -4.42 4.42 15.96
C ASP A 19 -3.89 3.18 16.70
N PRO A 20 -4.28 2.94 17.96
CA PRO A 20 -3.80 1.79 18.74
C PRO A 20 -4.17 0.43 18.13
N ASP A 21 -5.32 0.30 17.47
CA ASP A 21 -5.70 -0.95 16.80
C ASP A 21 -4.80 -1.23 15.61
N ALA A 22 -4.55 -0.22 14.76
CA ALA A 22 -3.62 -0.33 13.64
C ALA A 22 -2.21 -0.69 14.12
N GLN A 23 -1.74 -0.09 15.22
CA GLN A 23 -0.46 -0.43 15.84
C GLN A 23 -0.42 -1.89 16.28
N GLY A 24 -1.48 -2.36 16.96
CA GLY A 24 -1.59 -3.74 17.42
C GLY A 24 -1.65 -4.74 16.27
N ARG A 25 -2.35 -4.42 15.20
CA ARG A 25 -2.43 -5.22 13.96
C ARG A 25 -1.06 -5.30 13.28
N LEU A 26 -0.36 -4.19 13.13
CA LEU A 26 0.98 -4.12 12.54
C LEU A 26 1.99 -4.98 13.31
N ALA A 27 1.95 -4.95 14.65
CA ALA A 27 2.83 -5.72 15.51
C ALA A 27 2.61 -7.26 15.43
N ARG A 28 1.45 -7.70 14.95
CA ARG A 28 1.16 -9.12 14.75
C ARG A 28 1.70 -9.69 13.44
N LEU A 29 2.15 -8.85 12.51
CA LEU A 29 2.74 -9.31 11.25
C LEU A 29 4.08 -10.01 11.52
N VAL A 30 4.21 -11.24 11.04
CA VAL A 30 5.40 -12.08 11.24
C VAL A 30 6.30 -12.00 10.01
N GLY A 31 7.61 -11.83 10.23
CA GLY A 31 8.62 -11.87 9.17
C GLY A 31 8.54 -10.71 8.18
N MET A 32 7.95 -9.59 8.58
CA MET A 32 7.78 -8.41 7.72
C MET A 32 8.58 -7.18 8.19
N ASP A 33 9.45 -7.33 9.18
CA ASP A 33 10.16 -6.21 9.81
C ASP A 33 10.91 -5.34 8.80
N ASP A 34 11.65 -5.95 7.87
CA ASP A 34 12.39 -5.24 6.82
C ASP A 34 11.44 -4.53 5.84
N LYS A 35 10.33 -5.19 5.47
CA LYS A 35 9.31 -4.58 4.60
C LYS A 35 8.63 -3.41 5.30
N ILE A 36 8.27 -3.57 6.58
CA ILE A 36 7.68 -2.51 7.41
C ILE A 36 8.64 -1.32 7.51
N LYS A 37 9.91 -1.56 7.82
CA LYS A 37 10.93 -0.52 7.92
C LYS A 37 11.14 0.21 6.59
N ARG A 38 11.32 -0.56 5.51
CA ARG A 38 11.50 0.00 4.16
C ARG A 38 10.30 0.83 3.73
N LEU A 39 9.09 0.29 3.88
CA LEU A 39 7.86 0.96 3.48
C LEU A 39 7.63 2.24 4.31
N ALA A 40 7.81 2.20 5.63
CA ALA A 40 7.67 3.38 6.48
C ALA A 40 8.63 4.50 6.05
N ASN A 41 9.89 4.18 5.76
CA ASN A 41 10.88 5.17 5.30
C ASN A 41 10.50 5.77 3.94
N VAL A 42 10.06 4.95 2.98
CA VAL A 42 9.64 5.42 1.65
C VAL A 42 8.42 6.33 1.77
N LEU A 43 7.41 5.91 2.54
CA LEU A 43 6.20 6.71 2.76
C LEU A 43 6.51 8.01 3.51
N GLY A 44 7.37 7.97 4.53
CA GLY A 44 7.82 9.16 5.27
C GLY A 44 8.44 10.20 4.33
N VAL A 45 9.36 9.78 3.45
CA VAL A 45 9.98 10.68 2.47
C VAL A 45 8.98 11.25 1.46
N LEU A 46 8.03 10.44 0.98
CA LEU A 46 7.04 10.88 0.00
C LEU A 46 6.00 11.83 0.60
N ILE A 47 5.63 11.65 1.86
CA ILE A 47 4.62 12.47 2.55
C ILE A 47 5.26 13.70 3.19
N ASN A 48 6.41 13.54 3.87
CA ASN A 48 7.06 14.62 4.64
C ASN A 48 8.58 14.71 4.36
N PRO A 49 9.00 15.22 3.21
CA PRO A 49 10.41 15.29 2.84
C PRO A 49 11.24 16.28 3.68
N ALA A 50 10.61 17.04 4.58
CA ALA A 50 11.29 18.10 5.34
C ALA A 50 12.40 17.57 6.26
N GLY A 51 12.21 16.38 6.84
CA GLY A 51 13.22 15.72 7.66
C GLY A 51 14.47 15.36 6.86
N LEU A 52 14.27 14.81 5.65
CA LEU A 52 15.35 14.47 4.74
C LEU A 52 16.09 15.71 4.23
N ARG A 53 15.38 16.82 3.96
CA ARG A 53 15.99 18.11 3.60
C ARG A 53 16.89 18.64 4.71
N LYS A 54 16.41 18.69 5.95
CA LYS A 54 17.20 19.12 7.11
C LYS A 54 18.45 18.26 7.31
N TRP A 55 18.33 16.96 7.13
CA TRP A 55 19.46 16.05 7.24
C TRP A 55 20.50 16.31 6.15
N GLN A 56 20.04 16.48 4.89
CA GLN A 56 20.91 16.81 3.76
C GLN A 56 21.64 18.13 3.98
N ASP A 57 20.94 19.20 4.37
CA ASP A 57 21.54 20.51 4.60
C ASP A 57 22.64 20.46 5.68
N LYS A 58 22.46 19.59 6.68
CA LYS A 58 23.41 19.44 7.79
C LYS A 58 24.64 18.60 7.41
N HIS A 59 24.46 17.55 6.62
CA HIS A 59 25.48 16.51 6.42
C HIS A 59 26.01 16.42 4.98
N HIS A 60 25.24 16.89 3.99
CA HIS A 60 25.55 16.77 2.58
C HIS A 60 25.02 17.97 1.79
N ALA A 61 25.45 19.17 2.15
CA ALA A 61 24.96 20.43 1.54
C ALA A 61 25.07 20.45 0.00
N ASP A 62 26.05 19.76 -0.54
CA ASP A 62 26.31 19.69 -2.00
C ASP A 62 25.41 18.68 -2.73
N ALA A 63 24.61 17.87 -2.01
CA ALA A 63 23.80 16.80 -2.59
C ALA A 63 22.38 17.23 -2.99
N GLY A 64 22.10 18.54 -3.10
CA GLY A 64 20.77 19.09 -3.39
C GLY A 64 20.11 18.52 -4.65
N THR A 65 20.87 18.33 -5.72
CA THR A 65 20.36 17.74 -6.97
C THR A 65 19.90 16.28 -6.79
N LEU A 66 20.63 15.50 -6.00
CA LEU A 66 20.27 14.12 -5.70
C LEU A 66 19.01 14.06 -4.82
N LEU A 67 18.93 14.92 -3.82
CA LEU A 67 17.76 15.03 -2.96
C LEU A 67 16.51 15.40 -3.76
N ASP A 68 16.60 16.39 -4.64
CA ASP A 68 15.49 16.77 -5.51
C ASP A 68 15.01 15.61 -6.40
N ALA A 69 15.94 14.80 -6.93
CA ALA A 69 15.59 13.62 -7.70
C ALA A 69 14.85 12.57 -6.85
N VAL A 70 15.19 12.42 -5.57
CA VAL A 70 14.52 11.50 -4.64
C VAL A 70 13.12 12.01 -4.27
N ILE A 71 12.99 13.30 -3.98
CA ILE A 71 11.72 13.91 -3.53
C ILE A 71 10.70 14.04 -4.69
N ARG A 72 11.18 14.20 -5.92
CA ARG A 72 10.32 14.30 -7.11
C ARG A 72 9.82 12.96 -7.64
N ARG A 73 10.10 11.85 -6.96
CA ARG A 73 9.53 10.55 -7.35
C ARG A 73 8.01 10.60 -7.33
N PRO A 74 7.34 10.01 -8.32
CA PRO A 74 5.89 9.92 -8.28
C PRO A 74 5.45 9.16 -7.01
N PRO A 75 4.44 9.65 -6.29
CA PRO A 75 4.06 9.12 -4.98
C PRO A 75 3.19 7.85 -5.12
N LEU A 76 3.74 6.81 -5.70
CA LEU A 76 3.13 5.49 -5.83
C LEU A 76 4.06 4.43 -5.25
N VAL A 77 3.54 3.60 -4.36
CA VAL A 77 4.21 2.37 -3.90
C VAL A 77 3.32 1.18 -4.21
N VAL A 78 3.91 0.13 -4.76
CA VAL A 78 3.20 -1.10 -5.14
C VAL A 78 3.58 -2.24 -4.20
N LEU A 79 2.57 -2.89 -3.61
CA LEU A 79 2.69 -4.13 -2.85
C LEU A 79 2.19 -5.27 -3.72
N SER A 80 3.05 -6.22 -4.05
CA SER A 80 2.72 -7.32 -4.95
C SER A 80 3.03 -8.67 -4.32
N GLY A 81 2.21 -9.67 -4.58
CA GLY A 81 2.41 -11.05 -4.11
C GLY A 81 1.11 -11.84 -4.08
N ASP A 82 1.19 -13.11 -3.69
CA ASP A 82 0.04 -14.00 -3.63
C ASP A 82 -1.07 -13.49 -2.71
N VAL A 83 -2.30 -13.96 -2.95
CA VAL A 83 -3.43 -13.77 -2.02
C VAL A 83 -3.04 -14.34 -0.65
N GLY A 84 -3.41 -13.67 0.43
CA GLY A 84 -3.10 -14.13 1.79
C GLY A 84 -1.64 -13.94 2.23
N SER A 85 -0.82 -13.20 1.47
CA SER A 85 0.57 -12.89 1.83
C SER A 85 0.74 -11.71 2.79
N GLY A 86 -0.35 -11.05 3.22
CA GLY A 86 -0.35 -9.95 4.20
C GLY A 86 -0.20 -8.55 3.62
N LYS A 87 -0.33 -8.35 2.29
CA LYS A 87 -0.25 -7.03 1.62
C LYS A 87 -1.25 -6.03 2.17
N THR A 88 -2.53 -6.39 2.14
CA THR A 88 -3.63 -5.54 2.58
C THR A 88 -3.50 -5.18 4.05
N GLU A 89 -3.18 -6.16 4.91
CA GLU A 89 -2.99 -5.94 6.34
C GLU A 89 -1.85 -4.96 6.62
N LEU A 90 -0.72 -5.08 5.90
CA LEU A 90 0.37 -4.11 6.00
C LEU A 90 -0.06 -2.75 5.45
N ALA A 91 -0.75 -2.70 4.31
CA ALA A 91 -1.16 -1.46 3.67
C ALA A 91 -2.12 -0.64 4.55
N GLU A 92 -3.05 -1.29 5.24
CA GLU A 92 -4.01 -0.65 6.15
C GLU A 92 -3.36 -0.14 7.44
N THR A 93 -2.26 -0.75 7.88
CA THR A 93 -1.68 -0.49 9.20
C THR A 93 -0.39 0.31 9.17
N ILE A 94 0.35 0.32 8.07
CA ILE A 94 1.67 0.98 7.97
C ILE A 94 1.62 2.47 8.24
N GLY A 95 0.50 3.11 7.91
CA GLY A 95 0.30 4.54 8.15
C GLY A 95 0.43 4.94 9.62
N ASP A 96 0.10 4.05 10.57
CA ASP A 96 0.31 4.27 12.00
C ASP A 96 1.80 4.46 12.33
N LYS A 97 2.66 3.60 11.78
CA LYS A 97 4.10 3.73 11.97
C LYS A 97 4.65 5.01 11.35
N VAL A 98 4.17 5.38 10.16
CA VAL A 98 4.57 6.64 9.50
C VAL A 98 4.11 7.85 10.31
N ALA A 99 2.87 7.86 10.79
CA ALA A 99 2.32 8.93 11.61
C ALA A 99 3.16 9.18 12.87
N ARG A 100 3.53 8.11 13.58
CA ARG A 100 4.39 8.19 14.78
C ARG A 100 5.84 8.59 14.45
N GLN A 101 6.39 8.12 13.32
CA GLN A 101 7.75 8.43 12.90
C GLN A 101 7.91 9.90 12.51
N GLU A 102 6.93 10.45 11.81
CA GLU A 102 6.95 11.82 11.28
C GLU A 102 6.29 12.85 12.22
N ASP A 103 5.66 12.37 13.30
CA ASP A 103 4.90 13.20 14.26
C ASP A 103 3.80 14.03 13.57
N ILE A 104 3.01 13.36 12.71
CA ILE A 104 1.90 13.96 11.95
C ILE A 104 0.70 13.02 11.89
N ASP A 105 -0.49 13.56 11.69
CA ASP A 105 -1.67 12.76 11.40
C ASP A 105 -1.66 12.24 9.96
N ILE A 106 -2.05 10.98 9.77
CA ILE A 106 -2.22 10.37 8.46
C ILE A 106 -3.67 9.97 8.26
N THR A 107 -4.28 10.47 7.20
CA THR A 107 -5.61 10.00 6.76
C THR A 107 -5.43 8.84 5.77
N LEU A 108 -5.89 7.66 6.15
CA LEU A 108 -5.97 6.48 5.28
C LEU A 108 -7.33 6.45 4.59
N LEU A 109 -7.31 6.34 3.25
CA LEU A 109 -8.49 6.27 2.39
C LEU A 109 -8.49 4.95 1.62
N PRO A 110 -9.10 3.85 2.14
CA PRO A 110 -9.13 2.56 1.47
C PRO A 110 -10.17 2.53 0.33
N LEU A 111 -9.72 2.28 -0.89
CA LEU A 111 -10.51 2.10 -2.09
C LEU A 111 -10.39 0.65 -2.58
N SER A 112 -11.48 -0.12 -2.55
CA SER A 112 -11.53 -1.44 -3.20
C SER A 112 -12.16 -1.31 -4.59
N LEU A 113 -11.45 -1.83 -5.58
CA LEU A 113 -11.89 -1.78 -6.97
C LEU A 113 -12.77 -2.97 -7.36
N SER A 114 -12.66 -4.11 -6.67
CA SER A 114 -13.43 -5.32 -6.99
C SER A 114 -14.88 -5.22 -6.53
N SER A 115 -15.12 -4.57 -5.41
CA SER A 115 -16.46 -4.51 -4.79
C SER A 115 -17.41 -3.50 -5.46
N ARG A 116 -16.88 -2.57 -6.27
CA ARG A 116 -17.63 -1.38 -6.73
C ARG A 116 -17.61 -1.11 -8.23
N GLY A 117 -16.80 -1.83 -8.99
CA GLY A 117 -16.61 -1.60 -10.45
C GLY A 117 -17.36 -2.60 -11.34
N GLN A 118 -18.42 -3.24 -10.87
CA GLN A 118 -19.08 -4.29 -11.63
C GLN A 118 -20.44 -3.82 -12.17
N GLY A 119 -20.47 -3.30 -13.39
CA GLY A 119 -21.73 -3.30 -14.12
C GLY A 119 -22.07 -2.16 -15.05
N ARG A 120 -21.42 -1.01 -15.02
CA ARG A 120 -21.74 0.11 -15.93
C ARG A 120 -20.49 0.68 -16.61
N VAL A 121 -20.67 1.01 -17.92
CA VAL A 121 -19.66 1.67 -18.75
C VAL A 121 -19.17 2.95 -18.06
N GLY A 122 -17.84 3.08 -17.83
CA GLY A 122 -17.23 4.26 -17.24
C GLY A 122 -17.26 4.36 -15.72
N GLU A 123 -17.89 3.44 -15.02
CA GLU A 123 -18.02 3.46 -13.55
C GLU A 123 -16.65 3.39 -12.85
N MET A 124 -15.73 2.54 -13.33
CA MET A 124 -14.36 2.43 -12.82
C MET A 124 -13.60 3.75 -12.97
N THR A 125 -13.70 4.39 -14.14
CA THR A 125 -13.05 5.67 -14.41
C THR A 125 -13.56 6.78 -13.48
N GLN A 126 -14.86 6.82 -13.24
CA GLN A 126 -15.48 7.79 -12.33
C GLN A 126 -15.08 7.53 -10.88
N LEU A 127 -15.09 6.26 -10.46
CA LEU A 127 -14.67 5.86 -9.11
C LEU A 127 -13.23 6.27 -8.82
N VAL A 128 -12.31 5.91 -9.70
CA VAL A 128 -10.88 6.27 -9.57
C VAL A 128 -10.72 7.78 -9.57
N SER A 129 -11.34 8.50 -10.50
CA SER A 129 -11.24 9.96 -10.58
C SER A 129 -11.78 10.64 -9.31
N SER A 130 -12.94 10.20 -8.81
CA SER A 130 -13.55 10.76 -7.59
C SER A 130 -12.71 10.49 -6.35
N ALA A 131 -12.09 9.30 -6.26
CA ALA A 131 -11.21 8.95 -5.15
C ALA A 131 -9.95 9.85 -5.13
N PHE A 132 -9.32 10.08 -6.30
CA PHE A 132 -8.18 10.99 -6.40
C PHE A 132 -8.57 12.45 -6.11
N GLU A 133 -9.72 12.93 -6.58
CA GLU A 133 -10.21 14.28 -6.27
C GLU A 133 -10.39 14.47 -4.77
N HIS A 134 -11.01 13.50 -4.10
CA HIS A 134 -11.18 13.56 -2.65
C HIS A 134 -9.83 13.55 -1.93
N ALA A 135 -8.95 12.60 -2.26
CA ALA A 135 -7.62 12.51 -1.65
C ALA A 135 -6.78 13.77 -1.92
N PHE A 136 -6.89 14.37 -3.11
CA PHE A 136 -6.26 15.66 -3.45
C PHE A 136 -6.77 16.80 -2.54
N HIS A 137 -8.08 16.86 -2.33
CA HIS A 137 -8.70 17.86 -1.45
C HIS A 137 -8.22 17.71 -0.01
N GLU A 138 -8.20 16.49 0.52
CA GLU A 138 -7.70 16.20 1.87
C GLU A 138 -6.22 16.55 2.01
N ALA A 139 -5.37 16.14 1.07
CA ALA A 139 -3.95 16.40 1.11
C ALA A 139 -3.61 17.91 1.07
N ASN A 140 -4.40 18.71 0.34
CA ASN A 140 -4.21 20.17 0.31
C ASN A 140 -4.39 20.83 1.68
N LYS A 141 -5.23 20.28 2.56
CA LYS A 141 -5.41 20.80 3.93
C LYS A 141 -4.13 20.68 4.77
N PHE A 142 -3.30 19.70 4.44
CA PHE A 142 -2.05 19.40 5.14
C PHE A 142 -0.83 20.08 4.55
N LYS A 143 -0.94 20.68 3.37
CA LYS A 143 0.16 21.39 2.73
C LYS A 143 0.59 22.59 3.56
N SER A 144 1.90 22.75 3.77
CA SER A 144 2.48 23.85 4.52
C SER A 144 3.39 24.70 3.65
N ALA A 145 3.29 26.02 3.77
CA ALA A 145 4.20 26.95 3.11
C ALA A 145 5.65 26.84 3.63
N LYS A 146 5.85 26.28 4.83
CA LYS A 146 7.18 26.09 5.45
C LYS A 146 7.84 24.76 5.11
N GLY A 147 7.27 23.97 4.18
CA GLY A 147 7.86 22.74 3.65
C GLY A 147 7.63 21.48 4.50
N ALA A 148 7.41 21.57 5.82
CA ALA A 148 7.01 20.42 6.63
C ALA A 148 5.51 20.19 6.50
N ALA A 149 5.10 18.96 6.24
CA ALA A 149 3.68 18.58 6.19
C ALA A 149 3.06 18.69 7.59
N ARG A 150 1.81 19.13 7.68
CA ARG A 150 1.03 19.15 8.93
C ARG A 150 0.22 17.88 9.14
N GLY A 151 0.20 17.02 8.17
CA GLY A 151 -0.47 15.74 8.10
C GLY A 151 -0.26 15.15 6.72
N GLY A 152 -0.77 13.95 6.46
CA GLY A 152 -0.62 13.27 5.19
C GLY A 152 -1.82 12.43 4.80
N VAL A 153 -1.86 12.01 3.54
CA VAL A 153 -2.90 11.14 3.00
C VAL A 153 -2.27 9.91 2.38
N ILE A 154 -2.79 8.74 2.73
CA ILE A 154 -2.53 7.48 2.03
C ILE A 154 -3.81 7.08 1.31
N LEU A 155 -3.80 7.14 -0.02
CA LEU A 155 -4.84 6.52 -0.85
C LEU A 155 -4.47 5.06 -1.07
N LEU A 156 -5.11 4.17 -0.35
CA LEU A 156 -4.93 2.73 -0.52
C LEU A 156 -5.85 2.23 -1.64
N VAL A 157 -5.26 1.68 -2.70
CA VAL A 157 -5.99 1.05 -3.81
C VAL A 157 -5.78 -0.45 -3.70
N ASP A 158 -6.74 -1.14 -3.12
CA ASP A 158 -6.69 -2.59 -2.96
C ASP A 158 -7.33 -3.32 -4.15
N GLU A 159 -6.94 -4.57 -4.34
CA GLU A 159 -7.41 -5.42 -5.45
C GLU A 159 -7.24 -4.74 -6.82
N ALA A 160 -6.13 -4.04 -7.00
CA ALA A 160 -5.86 -3.24 -8.20
C ALA A 160 -5.57 -4.08 -9.46
N ASP A 161 -5.90 -5.38 -9.44
CA ASP A 161 -5.69 -6.28 -10.57
C ASP A 161 -6.47 -5.83 -11.83
N ALA A 162 -7.60 -5.15 -11.65
CA ALA A 162 -8.36 -4.54 -12.73
C ALA A 162 -7.59 -3.38 -13.42
N LEU A 163 -6.76 -2.64 -12.67
CA LEU A 163 -5.86 -1.61 -13.19
C LEU A 163 -4.50 -2.18 -13.59
N ALA A 164 -4.24 -3.44 -13.26
CA ALA A 164 -2.98 -4.12 -13.58
C ALA A 164 -2.95 -4.71 -14.98
N GLN A 165 -4.07 -4.81 -15.69
CA GLN A 165 -4.11 -5.41 -17.01
C GLN A 165 -3.31 -4.58 -18.03
N SER A 166 -2.35 -5.24 -18.67
CA SER A 166 -1.52 -4.62 -19.71
C SER A 166 -2.38 -4.22 -20.91
N ARG A 167 -2.12 -3.04 -21.47
CA ARG A 167 -2.76 -2.53 -22.70
C ARG A 167 -2.50 -3.43 -23.92
N GLU A 168 -1.55 -4.35 -23.81
CA GLU A 168 -1.17 -5.27 -24.88
C GLU A 168 -2.10 -6.49 -24.98
N SER A 169 -2.99 -6.72 -24.00
CA SER A 169 -3.99 -7.77 -24.14
C SER A 169 -5.06 -7.35 -25.16
N GLU A 170 -5.21 -8.10 -26.23
CA GLU A 170 -6.17 -7.84 -27.32
C GLU A 170 -7.65 -7.80 -26.85
N GLN A 171 -7.92 -8.29 -25.64
CA GLN A 171 -9.24 -8.35 -25.02
C GLN A 171 -9.56 -7.20 -24.07
N MET A 172 -8.68 -6.20 -23.96
CA MET A 172 -8.91 -5.07 -23.05
C MET A 172 -9.97 -4.13 -23.62
N HIS A 173 -11.11 -4.04 -22.95
CA HIS A 173 -12.18 -3.12 -23.29
C HIS A 173 -11.70 -1.65 -23.16
N HIS A 174 -12.25 -0.74 -23.99
CA HIS A 174 -11.92 0.70 -23.96
C HIS A 174 -12.05 1.32 -22.55
N GLU A 175 -12.88 0.76 -21.71
CA GLU A 175 -13.13 1.18 -20.33
C GLU A 175 -11.99 0.92 -19.37
N ASP A 176 -11.37 -0.24 -19.47
CA ASP A 176 -10.22 -0.60 -18.62
C ASP A 176 -9.05 0.36 -18.90
N ARG A 177 -8.85 0.72 -20.18
CA ARG A 177 -7.85 1.73 -20.57
C ARG A 177 -8.16 3.11 -20.01
N ALA A 178 -9.44 3.49 -19.94
CA ALA A 178 -9.86 4.78 -19.38
C ALA A 178 -9.61 4.83 -17.86
N GLY A 179 -9.88 3.73 -17.14
CA GLY A 179 -9.58 3.58 -15.70
C GLY A 179 -8.09 3.69 -15.41
N VAL A 180 -7.24 2.96 -16.15
CA VAL A 180 -5.78 3.05 -16.02
C VAL A 180 -5.28 4.48 -16.31
N ASN A 181 -5.80 5.14 -17.33
CA ASN A 181 -5.44 6.53 -17.64
C ASN A 181 -5.88 7.51 -16.54
N ALA A 182 -7.05 7.30 -15.93
CA ALA A 182 -7.51 8.10 -14.79
C ALA A 182 -6.58 7.93 -13.58
N PHE A 183 -6.17 6.70 -13.30
CA PHE A 183 -5.22 6.38 -12.25
C PHE A 183 -3.86 7.06 -12.47
N ILE A 184 -3.29 6.96 -13.68
CA ILE A 184 -2.02 7.61 -14.04
C ILE A 184 -2.12 9.14 -13.87
N ARG A 185 -3.20 9.77 -14.37
CA ARG A 185 -3.41 11.22 -14.19
C ARG A 185 -3.50 11.62 -12.72
N GLY A 186 -4.12 10.79 -11.89
CA GLY A 186 -4.22 11.02 -10.45
C GLY A 186 -2.85 11.04 -9.77
N ILE A 187 -1.98 10.06 -10.08
CA ILE A 187 -0.60 10.00 -9.57
C ILE A 187 0.21 11.23 -10.02
N ASP A 188 0.15 11.54 -11.31
CA ASP A 188 0.87 12.70 -11.89
C ASP A 188 0.41 14.01 -11.23
N ARG A 189 -0.88 14.13 -10.91
CA ARG A 189 -1.42 15.31 -10.21
C ARG A 189 -0.90 15.43 -8.78
N PHE A 190 -0.77 14.33 -8.05
CA PHE A 190 -0.15 14.33 -6.71
C PHE A 190 1.32 14.76 -6.79
N ALA A 191 2.08 14.20 -7.72
CA ALA A 191 3.49 14.53 -7.93
C ALA A 191 3.66 16.04 -8.27
N ASN A 192 2.90 16.54 -9.24
CA ASN A 192 2.97 17.93 -9.69
C ASN A 192 2.47 18.92 -8.63
N GLY A 193 1.54 18.50 -7.78
CA GLY A 193 1.00 19.32 -6.69
C GLY A 193 1.94 19.47 -5.50
N GLY A 194 2.97 18.63 -5.39
CA GLY A 194 3.85 18.57 -4.23
C GLY A 194 3.06 18.39 -2.94
N LEU A 195 2.10 17.46 -2.97
CA LEU A 195 1.16 17.22 -1.88
C LEU A 195 1.72 16.19 -0.90
N PRO A 196 1.43 16.30 0.40
CA PRO A 196 1.73 15.28 1.39
C PRO A 196 0.78 14.08 1.22
N ALA A 197 0.89 13.39 0.11
CA ALA A 197 0.03 12.28 -0.25
C ALA A 197 0.79 11.19 -1.00
N VAL A 198 0.38 9.94 -0.80
CA VAL A 198 0.93 8.79 -1.49
C VAL A 198 -0.20 7.83 -1.87
N VAL A 199 -0.04 7.16 -3.00
CA VAL A 199 -0.86 6.04 -3.40
C VAL A 199 -0.15 4.75 -3.00
N LEU A 200 -0.84 3.90 -2.25
CA LEU A 200 -0.39 2.56 -1.91
C LEU A 200 -1.28 1.56 -2.66
N MET A 201 -0.71 0.80 -3.57
CA MET A 201 -1.44 -0.10 -4.46
C MET A 201 -1.13 -1.55 -4.10
N CYS A 202 -2.17 -2.38 -3.88
CA CYS A 202 -2.02 -3.82 -3.69
C CYS A 202 -2.47 -4.57 -4.95
N THR A 203 -1.64 -5.50 -5.44
CA THR A 203 -1.95 -6.35 -6.60
C THR A 203 -1.41 -7.76 -6.41
N ASN A 204 -2.12 -8.74 -6.94
CA ASN A 204 -1.66 -10.13 -6.99
C ASN A 204 -0.87 -10.42 -8.30
N ARG A 205 -0.88 -9.50 -9.26
CA ARG A 205 -0.37 -9.70 -10.62
C ARG A 205 0.62 -8.62 -11.06
N LEU A 206 1.80 -8.57 -10.44
CA LEU A 206 2.82 -7.58 -10.80
C LEU A 206 3.17 -7.56 -12.29
N ASN A 207 3.23 -8.75 -12.91
CA ASN A 207 3.60 -8.89 -14.33
C ASN A 207 2.52 -8.38 -15.29
N ALA A 208 1.26 -8.31 -14.83
CA ALA A 208 0.16 -7.77 -15.60
C ALA A 208 -0.01 -6.25 -15.42
N LEU A 209 0.77 -5.63 -14.52
CA LEU A 209 0.70 -4.20 -14.27
C LEU A 209 1.14 -3.40 -15.51
N ASP A 210 0.30 -2.43 -15.91
CA ASP A 210 0.59 -1.54 -17.04
C ASP A 210 2.00 -0.91 -16.87
N PRO A 211 2.86 -0.98 -17.90
CA PRO A 211 4.23 -0.43 -17.84
C PRO A 211 4.29 1.05 -17.48
N ALA A 212 3.26 1.84 -17.81
CA ALA A 212 3.20 3.25 -17.46
C ALA A 212 2.91 3.48 -15.98
N VAL A 213 2.12 2.62 -15.33
CA VAL A 213 1.91 2.60 -13.87
C VAL A 213 3.20 2.14 -13.19
N ARG A 214 3.81 1.05 -13.67
CA ARG A 214 5.03 0.48 -13.10
C ARG A 214 6.20 1.46 -13.10
N ARG A 215 6.36 2.25 -14.15
CA ARG A 215 7.39 3.31 -14.25
C ARG A 215 7.19 4.46 -13.25
N ARG A 216 5.98 4.61 -12.70
CA ARG A 216 5.65 5.62 -11.70
C ARG A 216 5.77 5.11 -10.27
N ALA A 217 6.06 3.84 -10.07
CA ALA A 217 6.29 3.32 -8.73
C ALA A 217 7.62 3.85 -8.17
N ALA A 218 7.55 4.58 -7.07
CA ALA A 218 8.74 4.97 -6.30
C ALA A 218 9.41 3.74 -5.67
N ASP A 219 8.59 2.74 -5.32
CA ASP A 219 9.05 1.45 -4.83
C ASP A 219 8.05 0.34 -5.16
N ILE A 220 8.57 -0.90 -5.28
CA ILE A 220 7.77 -2.13 -5.47
C ILE A 220 8.25 -3.14 -4.43
N LEU A 221 7.36 -3.51 -3.51
CA LEU A 221 7.63 -4.52 -2.49
C LEU A 221 6.95 -5.84 -2.89
N VAL A 222 7.76 -6.88 -2.99
CA VAL A 222 7.27 -8.22 -3.30
C VAL A 222 7.04 -9.00 -2.01
N PHE A 223 5.86 -9.58 -1.88
CA PHE A 223 5.43 -10.42 -0.77
C PHE A 223 5.48 -11.88 -1.19
N GLU A 224 6.29 -12.63 -0.50
CA GLU A 224 6.44 -14.07 -0.70
C GLU A 224 5.59 -14.84 0.32
N ARG A 225 5.41 -16.13 0.07
CA ARG A 225 4.81 -17.03 1.06
C ARG A 225 5.76 -17.22 2.24
N PRO A 226 5.24 -17.52 3.43
CA PRO A 226 6.07 -17.65 4.63
C PRO A 226 7.07 -18.81 4.49
N THR A 227 8.31 -18.58 4.92
CA THR A 227 9.31 -19.63 5.08
C THR A 227 8.92 -20.62 6.19
N ALA A 228 9.65 -21.72 6.33
CA ALA A 228 9.40 -22.67 7.41
C ALA A 228 9.53 -22.01 8.80
N GLU A 229 10.52 -21.14 8.98
CA GLU A 229 10.74 -20.40 10.23
C GLU A 229 9.59 -19.43 10.51
N GLN A 230 9.12 -18.73 9.50
CA GLN A 230 7.99 -17.81 9.64
C GLN A 230 6.68 -18.57 9.91
N ARG A 231 6.46 -19.72 9.27
CA ARG A 231 5.32 -20.59 9.60
C ARG A 231 5.40 -21.09 11.04
N HIS A 232 6.58 -21.51 11.49
CA HIS A 232 6.79 -21.91 12.88
C HIS A 232 6.44 -20.79 13.85
N GLU A 233 6.88 -19.55 13.56
CA GLU A 233 6.61 -18.40 14.41
C GLU A 233 5.10 -18.08 14.48
N VAL A 234 4.40 -18.08 13.33
CA VAL A 234 2.94 -17.86 13.28
C VAL A 234 2.20 -18.92 14.09
N LEU A 235 2.53 -20.19 13.87
CA LEU A 235 1.92 -21.32 14.58
C LEU A 235 2.22 -21.25 16.08
N SER A 236 3.45 -20.95 16.48
CA SER A 236 3.84 -20.81 17.89
C SER A 236 3.09 -19.69 18.60
N ARG A 237 2.93 -18.53 17.95
CA ARG A 237 2.16 -17.39 18.51
C ARG A 237 0.67 -17.72 18.69
N ARG A 238 0.11 -18.56 17.81
CA ARG A 238 -1.31 -18.91 17.85
C ARG A 238 -1.62 -20.11 18.75
N LEU A 239 -0.77 -21.12 18.72
CA LEU A 239 -1.05 -22.42 19.34
C LEU A 239 -0.24 -22.67 20.60
N GLY A 240 0.78 -21.84 20.89
CA GLY A 240 1.65 -22.02 22.04
C GLY A 240 0.92 -22.03 23.39
N SER A 241 -0.17 -21.27 23.51
CA SER A 241 -1.03 -21.25 24.71
C SER A 241 -2.06 -22.38 24.73
N ALA A 242 -2.23 -23.13 23.65
CA ALA A 242 -3.22 -24.23 23.53
C ALA A 242 -2.63 -25.61 23.83
N GLY A 243 -1.41 -25.67 24.38
CA GLY A 243 -0.78 -26.92 24.81
C GLY A 243 -0.06 -27.72 23.72
N PHE A 244 0.13 -27.17 22.55
CA PHE A 244 0.93 -27.78 21.46
C PHE A 244 2.41 -27.80 21.84
N GLY A 245 3.03 -28.98 21.81
CA GLY A 245 4.46 -29.14 22.05
C GLY A 245 5.32 -28.83 20.84
N LYS A 246 6.64 -28.80 21.04
CA LYS A 246 7.59 -28.51 19.92
C LYS A 246 7.45 -29.52 18.78
N ALA A 247 7.20 -30.78 19.06
CA ALA A 247 7.01 -31.83 18.06
C ALA A 247 5.76 -31.60 17.21
N ASP A 248 4.66 -31.17 17.84
CA ASP A 248 3.39 -30.90 17.19
C ASP A 248 3.54 -29.66 16.25
N LEU A 249 4.19 -28.60 16.75
CA LEU A 249 4.46 -27.41 15.95
C LEU A 249 5.34 -27.75 14.75
N GLN A 250 6.37 -28.57 14.92
CA GLN A 250 7.22 -28.99 13.80
C GLN A 250 6.47 -29.84 12.78
N ALA A 251 5.57 -30.72 13.22
CA ALA A 251 4.70 -31.49 12.33
C ALA A 251 3.76 -30.57 11.52
N LEU A 252 3.18 -29.55 12.16
CA LEU A 252 2.34 -28.55 11.49
C LEU A 252 3.13 -27.72 10.49
N VAL A 253 4.35 -27.29 10.82
CA VAL A 253 5.25 -26.56 9.89
C VAL A 253 5.53 -27.40 8.65
N THR A 254 5.79 -28.69 8.83
CA THR A 254 6.00 -29.63 7.73
C THR A 254 4.73 -29.81 6.89
N ALA A 255 3.59 -30.03 7.54
CA ALA A 255 2.31 -30.22 6.87
C ALA A 255 1.83 -28.99 6.07
N THR A 256 2.14 -27.78 6.54
CA THR A 256 1.82 -26.50 5.88
C THR A 256 2.87 -26.07 4.85
N GLY A 257 3.98 -26.79 4.72
CA GLY A 257 5.00 -26.56 3.71
C GLY A 257 4.63 -27.14 2.33
N GLU A 258 5.59 -27.15 1.43
CA GLU A 258 5.48 -27.83 0.14
C GLU A 258 5.31 -29.34 0.35
N GLN A 259 4.50 -29.96 -0.50
CA GLN A 259 4.19 -31.39 -0.46
C GLN A 259 4.25 -31.96 -1.90
N PRO A 260 4.45 -33.25 -2.11
CA PRO A 260 4.41 -33.83 -3.44
C PRO A 260 3.11 -33.56 -4.20
N THR A 261 2.01 -33.36 -3.48
CA THR A 261 0.68 -33.05 -4.03
C THR A 261 0.35 -31.55 -4.05
N ARG A 262 1.22 -30.71 -3.50
CA ARG A 262 1.04 -29.26 -3.38
C ARG A 262 2.38 -28.55 -3.55
N ALA A 263 2.58 -27.96 -4.74
CA ALA A 263 3.84 -27.33 -5.14
C ALA A 263 4.28 -26.13 -4.28
N TYR A 264 3.35 -25.52 -3.52
CA TYR A 264 3.62 -24.34 -2.70
C TYR A 264 3.15 -24.55 -1.27
N GLY A 265 3.90 -24.01 -0.31
CA GLY A 265 3.47 -23.94 1.10
C GLY A 265 2.24 -23.02 1.26
N PHE A 266 1.60 -23.11 2.41
CA PHE A 266 0.46 -22.26 2.78
C PHE A 266 0.87 -20.78 2.87
N THR A 267 -0.08 -19.89 2.58
CA THR A 267 0.07 -18.45 2.79
C THR A 267 -0.13 -18.12 4.28
N TYR A 268 0.14 -16.87 4.68
CA TYR A 268 -0.16 -16.43 6.04
C TYR A 268 -1.65 -16.55 6.37
N SER A 269 -2.53 -16.25 5.42
CA SER A 269 -3.98 -16.39 5.60
C SER A 269 -4.39 -17.84 5.81
N ASP A 270 -3.85 -18.77 5.01
CA ASP A 270 -4.17 -20.21 5.14
C ASP A 270 -3.76 -20.77 6.51
N ILE A 271 -2.66 -20.29 7.09
CA ILE A 271 -2.17 -20.74 8.40
C ILE A 271 -2.99 -20.12 9.54
N THR A 272 -3.62 -18.99 9.29
CA THR A 272 -4.30 -18.22 10.33
C THR A 272 -5.81 -18.40 10.35
N GLN A 273 -6.39 -19.08 9.40
CA GLN A 273 -7.78 -19.52 9.38
C GLN A 273 -7.94 -20.85 10.13
#